data_3f4a0e30c3eb77cae29a16830649f215
#
_entry.id   3f4a0e30c3eb77cae29a16830649f215
#
_cell.length_a   1.000
_cell.length_b   1.000
_cell.length_c   1.000
_cell.angle_alpha   90.00
_cell.angle_beta   90.00
_cell.angle_gamma   90.00
#
_symmetry.space_group_name_H-M   'P 1'
#
loop_
_entity.id
_entity.type
_entity.pdbx_description
1 polymer ?
#
loop_
_entity_poly.entity_id
_entity_poly.type
_entity_poly.pdbx_seq_one_letter_code
_entity_poly.pdbx_strand_id
1 'polypeptide(L)'
;MPLYRQEKDWKQYGAEISRTTLANWIIYCAQHYFQPVYDYFHRELLKRSFLMGDETRVQVLNEPERRPQSQSFMWLFRSGEDGLPVIILYGYSPTRSGDNAVKFLDGFSGYLETDGYQGYNKVPGIKRCSCWAHIRRYFIDAIPKGKQFDYSQPAVQGVQYCDRLFRIEDSINKQPVSYTHLRAHETDSYL
;
A
#
# COMPACT_ATOMS: atom_id res chain seq x y z
N MET A 1 10.69 -13.45 10.13
CA MET A 1 10.52 -14.25 11.38
C MET A 1 10.65 -13.32 12.59
N PRO A 2 9.73 -13.34 13.58
CA PRO A 2 9.82 -12.50 14.78
C PRO A 2 11.11 -12.71 15.56
N LEU A 3 11.68 -11.66 16.17
CA LEU A 3 12.96 -11.73 16.89
C LEU A 3 12.96 -12.76 18.03
N TYR A 4 11.82 -12.93 18.70
CA TYR A 4 11.67 -13.96 19.73
C TYR A 4 11.89 -15.39 19.21
N ARG A 5 11.45 -15.70 18.00
CA ARG A 5 11.70 -17.01 17.37
C ARG A 5 13.16 -17.14 16.95
N GLN A 6 13.75 -16.08 16.42
CA GLN A 6 15.17 -16.04 16.07
C GLN A 6 16.07 -16.30 17.30
N GLU A 7 15.78 -15.64 18.43
CA GLU A 7 16.49 -15.86 19.70
C GLU A 7 16.46 -17.34 20.12
N LYS A 8 15.27 -18.00 20.00
CA LYS A 8 15.15 -19.43 20.30
C LYS A 8 15.91 -20.32 19.33
N ASP A 9 15.86 -20.01 18.04
CA ASP A 9 16.57 -20.79 17.03
C ASP A 9 18.09 -20.69 17.23
N TRP A 10 18.63 -19.48 17.42
CA TRP A 10 20.04 -19.28 17.69
C TRP A 10 20.51 -20.05 18.92
N LYS A 11 19.71 -20.07 19.98
CA LYS A 11 20.03 -20.83 21.21
C LYS A 11 20.12 -22.33 20.95
N GLN A 12 19.32 -22.91 20.04
CA GLN A 12 19.40 -24.32 19.66
C GLN A 12 20.73 -24.67 18.96
N TYR A 13 21.33 -23.70 18.29
CA TYR A 13 22.64 -23.83 17.63
C TYR A 13 23.80 -23.41 18.55
N GLY A 14 23.56 -23.18 19.86
CA GLY A 14 24.57 -22.82 20.83
C GLY A 14 24.98 -21.36 20.84
N ALA A 15 24.27 -20.48 20.10
CA ALA A 15 24.52 -19.05 20.09
C ALA A 15 23.52 -18.31 21.00
N GLU A 16 24.01 -17.70 22.07
CA GLU A 16 23.20 -16.91 23.00
C GLU A 16 23.10 -15.44 22.53
N ILE A 17 22.23 -15.18 21.53
CA ILE A 17 21.97 -13.83 21.02
C ILE A 17 20.58 -13.41 21.48
N SER A 18 20.52 -12.40 22.36
CA SER A 18 19.25 -11.90 22.85
C SER A 18 18.44 -11.17 21.78
N ARG A 19 17.11 -11.20 21.89
CA ARG A 19 16.23 -10.42 21.00
C ARG A 19 16.53 -8.91 21.06
N THR A 20 17.01 -8.40 22.19
CA THR A 20 17.44 -7.00 22.33
C THR A 20 18.67 -6.72 21.48
N THR A 21 19.65 -7.61 21.48
CA THR A 21 20.83 -7.51 20.60
C THR A 21 20.43 -7.53 19.14
N LEU A 22 19.57 -8.47 18.74
CA LEU A 22 19.04 -8.55 17.37
C LEU A 22 18.29 -7.26 16.97
N ALA A 23 17.47 -6.73 17.87
CA ALA A 23 16.76 -5.47 17.62
C ALA A 23 17.73 -4.29 17.42
N ASN A 24 18.74 -4.18 18.28
CA ASN A 24 19.74 -3.12 18.17
C ASN A 24 20.54 -3.22 16.87
N TRP A 25 20.88 -4.41 16.40
CA TRP A 25 21.54 -4.60 15.11
C TRP A 25 20.66 -4.14 13.95
N ILE A 26 19.37 -4.52 13.97
CA ILE A 26 18.44 -4.07 12.93
C ILE A 26 18.30 -2.55 12.92
N ILE A 27 18.17 -1.93 14.11
CA ILE A 27 18.06 -0.47 14.22
C ILE A 27 19.35 0.19 13.70
N TYR A 28 20.51 -0.32 14.10
CA TYR A 28 21.79 0.19 13.64
C TYR A 28 21.93 0.09 12.10
N CYS A 29 21.62 -1.08 11.54
CA CYS A 29 21.64 -1.28 10.10
C CYS A 29 20.65 -0.37 9.36
N ALA A 30 19.44 -0.20 9.91
CA ALA A 30 18.45 0.69 9.34
C ALA A 30 18.94 2.13 9.26
N GLN A 31 19.52 2.63 10.35
CA GLN A 31 19.96 4.02 10.43
C GLN A 31 21.23 4.31 9.59
N HIS A 32 22.19 3.37 9.52
CA HIS A 32 23.49 3.62 8.92
C HIS A 32 23.60 3.15 7.46
N TYR A 33 22.86 2.10 7.09
CA TYR A 33 23.01 1.48 5.77
C TYR A 33 21.74 1.51 4.93
N PHE A 34 20.56 1.31 5.54
CA PHE A 34 19.32 1.21 4.78
C PHE A 34 18.64 2.55 4.54
N GLN A 35 18.84 3.53 5.42
CA GLN A 35 18.26 4.86 5.23
C GLN A 35 18.70 5.52 3.91
N PRO A 36 19.99 5.54 3.54
CA PRO A 36 20.41 6.08 2.25
C PRO A 36 19.79 5.35 1.04
N VAL A 37 19.60 4.02 1.16
CA VAL A 37 18.97 3.22 0.12
C VAL A 37 17.47 3.55 0.02
N TYR A 38 16.80 3.68 1.17
CA TYR A 38 15.40 4.11 1.22
C TYR A 38 15.22 5.49 0.59
N ASP A 39 16.08 6.45 0.93
CA ASP A 39 16.04 7.81 0.40
C ASP A 39 16.30 7.84 -1.11
N TYR A 40 17.18 6.97 -1.60
CA TYR A 40 17.39 6.79 -3.03
C TYR A 40 16.13 6.30 -3.73
N PHE A 41 15.52 5.22 -3.24
CA PHE A 41 14.27 4.69 -3.80
C PHE A 41 13.12 5.69 -3.68
N HIS A 42 13.05 6.46 -2.61
CA HIS A 42 12.05 7.50 -2.46
C HIS A 42 12.18 8.57 -3.56
N ARG A 43 13.40 9.06 -3.82
CA ARG A 43 13.65 10.01 -4.92
C ARG A 43 13.30 9.40 -6.29
N GLU A 44 13.62 8.13 -6.53
CA GLU A 44 13.25 7.44 -7.77
C GLU A 44 11.75 7.22 -7.90
N LEU A 45 11.06 6.95 -6.79
CA LEU A 45 9.60 6.83 -6.75
C LEU A 45 8.92 8.15 -7.17
N LEU A 46 9.37 9.28 -6.65
CA LEU A 46 8.79 10.59 -6.94
C LEU A 46 8.99 11.07 -8.40
N LYS A 47 9.93 10.46 -9.14
CA LYS A 47 10.12 10.73 -10.58
C LYS A 47 9.11 10.03 -11.48
N ARG A 48 8.33 9.07 -10.95
CA ARG A 48 7.36 8.31 -11.73
C ARG A 48 6.16 9.17 -12.10
N SER A 49 5.51 8.86 -13.21
CA SER A 49 4.30 9.58 -13.66
C SER A 49 3.02 9.10 -12.97
N PHE A 50 3.04 7.88 -12.41
CA PHE A 50 1.89 7.24 -11.78
C PHE A 50 2.32 6.52 -10.50
N LEU A 51 1.66 6.85 -9.42
CA LEU A 51 1.83 6.20 -8.12
C LEU A 51 0.49 5.68 -7.58
N MET A 52 0.58 4.74 -6.69
CA MET A 52 -0.53 4.25 -5.88
C MET A 52 -0.21 4.47 -4.42
N GLY A 53 -1.22 4.88 -3.67
CA GLY A 53 -1.13 5.11 -2.25
C GLY A 53 -2.26 4.41 -1.50
N ASP A 54 -1.93 3.77 -0.41
CA ASP A 54 -2.89 3.17 0.53
C ASP A 54 -2.35 3.28 1.96
N GLU A 55 -3.19 3.16 2.95
CA GLU A 55 -2.77 3.11 4.35
C GLU A 55 -3.53 2.05 5.13
N THR A 56 -2.80 1.31 5.94
CA THR A 56 -3.36 0.28 6.81
C THR A 56 -3.13 0.59 8.28
N ARG A 57 -4.06 0.17 9.12
CA ARG A 57 -3.95 0.33 10.56
C ARG A 57 -2.93 -0.64 11.13
N VAL A 58 -2.07 -0.14 12.01
CA VAL A 58 -1.12 -0.93 12.77
C VAL A 58 -1.24 -0.59 14.25
N GLN A 59 -1.02 -1.57 15.11
CA GLN A 59 -0.97 -1.37 16.55
C GLN A 59 0.47 -1.39 17.02
N VAL A 60 0.89 -0.33 17.70
CA VAL A 60 2.20 -0.22 18.34
C VAL A 60 1.99 -0.16 19.84
N LEU A 61 2.39 -1.23 20.55
CA LEU A 61 2.12 -1.37 21.99
C LEU A 61 2.90 -0.38 22.87
N ASN A 62 4.13 -0.05 22.45
CA ASN A 62 5.05 0.83 23.19
C ASN A 62 5.36 2.09 22.37
N GLU A 63 4.34 2.87 22.06
CA GLU A 63 4.50 4.16 21.40
C GLU A 63 4.60 5.27 22.46
N PRO A 64 5.63 6.14 22.42
CA PRO A 64 5.75 7.24 23.37
C PRO A 64 4.49 8.09 23.43
N GLU A 65 4.05 8.46 24.63
CA GLU A 65 2.91 9.34 24.90
C GLU A 65 1.55 8.83 24.37
N ARG A 66 1.45 7.58 23.94
CA ARG A 66 0.21 7.01 23.43
C ARG A 66 -0.20 5.73 24.17
N ARG A 67 -1.50 5.51 24.26
CA ARG A 67 -2.03 4.27 24.86
C ARG A 67 -1.77 3.08 23.95
N PRO A 68 -1.52 1.87 24.49
CA PRO A 68 -1.29 0.65 23.70
C PRO A 68 -2.42 0.31 22.73
N GLN A 69 -3.66 0.77 23.00
CA GLN A 69 -4.83 0.56 22.15
C GLN A 69 -4.96 1.58 21.02
N SER A 70 -4.09 2.62 21.00
CA SER A 70 -4.10 3.63 19.94
C SER A 70 -3.76 3.00 18.60
N GLN A 71 -4.47 3.43 17.56
CA GLN A 71 -4.20 2.98 16.20
C GLN A 71 -3.22 3.93 15.54
N SER A 72 -2.14 3.36 15.05
CA SER A 72 -1.18 4.01 14.16
C SER A 72 -1.36 3.49 12.74
N PHE A 73 -0.64 4.04 11.78
CA PHE A 73 -0.86 3.75 10.36
C PHE A 73 0.45 3.46 9.67
N MET A 74 0.42 2.46 8.80
CA MET A 74 1.46 2.19 7.83
C MET A 74 0.96 2.69 6.47
N TRP A 75 1.62 3.70 5.95
CA TRP A 75 1.39 4.23 4.62
C TRP A 75 2.22 3.45 3.62
N LEU A 76 1.62 3.10 2.51
CA LEU A 76 2.27 2.40 1.41
C LEU A 76 2.19 3.28 0.17
N PHE A 77 3.33 3.44 -0.50
CA PHE A 77 3.36 4.05 -1.82
C PHE A 77 4.10 3.13 -2.79
N ARG A 78 3.50 2.93 -3.94
CA ARG A 78 4.02 2.04 -4.99
C ARG A 78 4.07 2.77 -6.31
N SER A 79 5.11 2.51 -7.12
CA SER A 79 5.12 2.92 -8.53
C SER A 79 4.16 2.06 -9.36
N GLY A 80 3.61 2.65 -10.42
CA GLY A 80 2.87 1.91 -11.43
C GLY A 80 3.77 1.02 -12.28
N GLU A 81 3.14 0.31 -13.22
CA GLU A 81 3.84 -0.51 -14.20
C GLU A 81 4.19 0.35 -15.43
N ASP A 82 5.35 0.95 -15.41
CA ASP A 82 5.88 1.84 -16.43
C ASP A 82 7.07 1.24 -17.21
N GLY A 83 7.25 -0.08 -17.11
CA GLY A 83 8.36 -0.80 -17.72
C GLY A 83 9.68 -0.74 -16.92
N LEU A 84 9.69 -0.01 -15.80
CA LEU A 84 10.81 0.05 -14.88
C LEU A 84 10.57 -0.85 -13.66
N PRO A 85 11.62 -1.25 -12.92
CA PRO A 85 11.46 -2.02 -11.70
C PRO A 85 10.49 -1.34 -10.73
N VAL A 86 9.57 -2.12 -10.16
CA VAL A 86 8.59 -1.62 -9.20
C VAL A 86 9.29 -1.19 -7.91
N ILE A 87 8.93 -0.01 -7.43
CA ILE A 87 9.36 0.52 -6.14
C ILE A 87 8.17 0.52 -5.20
N ILE A 88 8.33 -0.10 -4.03
CA ILE A 88 7.33 -0.12 -2.96
C ILE A 88 7.99 0.41 -1.70
N LEU A 89 7.43 1.47 -1.12
CA LEU A 89 7.92 2.07 0.11
C LEU A 89 6.84 2.16 1.16
N TYR A 90 7.25 1.95 2.40
CA TYR A 90 6.40 2.04 3.58
C TYR A 90 6.82 3.22 4.44
N GLY A 91 5.84 3.96 4.94
CA GLY A 91 6.03 5.06 5.88
C GLY A 91 5.16 4.85 7.12
N TYR A 92 5.76 4.83 8.30
CA TYR A 92 5.01 4.78 9.54
C TYR A 92 4.54 6.16 9.96
N SER A 93 3.31 6.25 10.48
CA SER A 93 2.81 7.46 11.14
C SER A 93 1.87 7.10 12.31
N PRO A 94 1.95 7.83 13.42
CA PRO A 94 1.02 7.66 14.52
C PRO A 94 -0.41 8.11 14.19
N THR A 95 -0.62 8.82 13.10
CA THR A 95 -1.93 9.36 12.73
C THR A 95 -2.28 9.06 11.27
N ARG A 96 -3.59 9.07 10.96
CA ARG A 96 -4.10 9.02 9.58
C ARG A 96 -4.19 10.41 8.95
N SER A 97 -3.42 11.41 9.42
CA SER A 97 -3.48 12.74 8.81
C SER A 97 -3.02 12.72 7.36
N GLY A 98 -3.76 13.39 6.47
CA GLY A 98 -3.34 13.60 5.08
C GLY A 98 -2.01 14.35 4.94
N ASP A 99 -1.56 15.04 5.99
CA ASP A 99 -0.25 15.70 6.01
C ASP A 99 0.91 14.70 5.88
N ASN A 100 0.69 13.44 6.26
CA ASN A 100 1.67 12.37 6.04
C ASN A 100 1.86 12.09 4.54
N ALA A 101 0.76 12.06 3.78
CA ALA A 101 0.82 11.91 2.33
C ALA A 101 1.46 13.14 1.68
N VAL A 102 1.12 14.35 2.13
CA VAL A 102 1.75 15.60 1.65
C VAL A 102 3.26 15.56 1.86
N LYS A 103 3.70 15.19 3.06
CA LYS A 103 5.13 15.11 3.39
C LYS A 103 5.86 14.03 2.58
N PHE A 104 5.24 12.86 2.40
CA PHE A 104 5.85 11.76 1.66
C PHE A 104 5.95 12.06 0.16
N LEU A 105 4.91 12.69 -0.41
CA LEU A 105 4.80 12.99 -1.83
C LEU A 105 5.28 14.40 -2.19
N ASP A 106 6.05 15.03 -1.31
CA ASP A 106 6.61 16.35 -1.58
C ASP A 106 7.50 16.33 -2.84
N GLY A 107 7.17 17.20 -3.80
CA GLY A 107 7.83 17.24 -5.11
C GLY A 107 7.27 16.25 -6.15
N PHE A 108 6.32 15.38 -5.80
CA PHE A 108 5.66 14.52 -6.77
C PHE A 108 4.64 15.31 -7.60
N SER A 109 4.64 15.05 -8.91
CA SER A 109 3.69 15.61 -9.86
C SER A 109 3.28 14.51 -10.85
N GLY A 110 2.02 14.10 -10.81
CA GLY A 110 1.54 13.01 -11.65
C GLY A 110 0.18 12.48 -11.22
N TYR A 111 -0.13 11.26 -11.63
CA TYR A 111 -1.35 10.57 -11.23
C TYR A 111 -1.12 9.80 -9.92
N LEU A 112 -2.02 9.97 -8.97
CA LEU A 112 -2.03 9.22 -7.72
C LEU A 112 -3.33 8.42 -7.59
N GLU A 113 -3.25 7.11 -7.69
CA GLU A 113 -4.36 6.22 -7.40
C GLU A 113 -4.47 5.94 -5.90
N THR A 114 -5.66 6.14 -5.34
CA THR A 114 -5.94 5.88 -3.92
C THR A 114 -7.36 5.38 -3.72
N ASP A 115 -7.67 4.97 -2.49
CA ASP A 115 -9.04 4.79 -2.05
C ASP A 115 -9.83 6.12 -1.96
N GLY A 116 -11.02 6.08 -1.36
CA GLY A 116 -11.88 7.28 -1.14
C GLY A 116 -11.40 8.24 -0.04
N TYR A 117 -10.29 8.00 0.64
CA TYR A 117 -9.85 8.81 1.77
C TYR A 117 -9.51 10.25 1.35
N GLN A 118 -10.19 11.23 1.98
CA GLN A 118 -10.07 12.65 1.61
C GLN A 118 -8.71 13.27 1.98
N GLY A 119 -7.94 12.64 2.85
CA GLY A 119 -6.61 13.12 3.24
C GLY A 119 -5.66 13.32 2.06
N TYR A 120 -5.77 12.50 1.02
CA TYR A 120 -4.96 12.63 -0.20
C TYR A 120 -5.28 13.90 -1.03
N ASN A 121 -6.44 14.53 -0.83
CA ASN A 121 -6.77 15.78 -1.52
C ASN A 121 -5.88 16.97 -1.11
N LYS A 122 -5.16 16.82 0.01
CA LYS A 122 -4.20 17.83 0.47
C LYS A 122 -2.90 17.84 -0.32
N VAL A 123 -2.58 16.77 -1.06
CA VAL A 123 -1.31 16.66 -1.80
C VAL A 123 -1.37 17.60 -3.02
N PRO A 124 -0.47 18.59 -3.12
CA PRO A 124 -0.49 19.53 -4.22
C PRO A 124 0.05 18.91 -5.51
N GLY A 125 -0.39 19.42 -6.65
CA GLY A 125 0.19 19.08 -7.97
C GLY A 125 -0.17 17.71 -8.53
N ILE A 126 -1.01 16.91 -7.83
CA ILE A 126 -1.40 15.58 -8.29
C ILE A 126 -2.72 15.58 -9.05
N LYS A 127 -2.87 14.60 -9.94
CA LYS A 127 -4.16 14.19 -10.52
C LYS A 127 -4.62 12.91 -9.83
N ARG A 128 -5.59 13.04 -8.94
CA ARG A 128 -6.08 11.90 -8.16
C ARG A 128 -6.94 10.97 -9.01
N CYS A 129 -6.65 9.67 -8.95
CA CYS A 129 -7.44 8.60 -9.53
C CYS A 129 -8.03 7.74 -8.42
N SER A 130 -9.21 7.18 -8.67
CA SER A 130 -9.84 6.26 -7.71
C SER A 130 -9.49 4.81 -8.05
N CYS A 131 -9.13 4.04 -7.04
CA CYS A 131 -8.85 2.61 -7.17
C CYS A 131 -10.15 1.84 -7.47
N TRP A 132 -10.19 1.13 -8.61
CA TRP A 132 -11.35 0.36 -9.03
C TRP A 132 -11.69 -0.80 -8.09
N ALA A 133 -10.71 -1.38 -7.40
CA ALA A 133 -10.95 -2.41 -6.39
C ALA A 133 -11.75 -1.86 -5.21
N HIS A 134 -11.42 -0.63 -4.75
CA HIS A 134 -12.17 0.04 -3.69
C HIS A 134 -13.56 0.47 -4.16
N ILE A 135 -13.69 0.99 -5.39
CA ILE A 135 -14.99 1.33 -5.98
C ILE A 135 -15.88 0.09 -6.04
N ARG A 136 -15.34 -1.04 -6.51
CA ARG A 136 -16.07 -2.31 -6.54
C ARG A 136 -16.55 -2.74 -5.16
N ARG A 137 -15.71 -2.60 -4.14
CA ARG A 137 -16.07 -2.91 -2.75
C ARG A 137 -17.22 -2.03 -2.26
N TYR A 138 -17.19 -0.73 -2.56
CA TYR A 138 -18.30 0.18 -2.20
C TYR A 138 -19.62 -0.22 -2.86
N PHE A 139 -19.60 -0.66 -4.11
CA PHE A 139 -20.79 -1.20 -4.75
C PHE A 139 -21.27 -2.48 -4.05
N ILE A 140 -20.38 -3.42 -3.71
CA ILE A 140 -20.73 -4.64 -2.97
C ILE A 140 -21.38 -4.31 -1.63
N ASP A 141 -20.79 -3.41 -0.87
CA ASP A 141 -21.27 -2.98 0.45
C ASP A 141 -22.64 -2.27 0.37
N ALA A 142 -22.95 -1.66 -0.77
CA ALA A 142 -24.22 -0.99 -1.02
C ALA A 142 -25.34 -1.93 -1.47
N ILE A 143 -25.05 -3.21 -1.74
CA ILE A 143 -26.09 -4.19 -2.15
C ILE A 143 -26.96 -4.54 -0.94
N PRO A 144 -28.28 -4.38 -1.02
CA PRO A 144 -29.18 -4.80 0.06
C PRO A 144 -29.07 -6.31 0.33
N LYS A 145 -29.18 -6.69 1.59
CA LYS A 145 -29.12 -8.12 2.00
C LYS A 145 -30.13 -8.97 1.21
N GLY A 146 -29.65 -10.08 0.68
CA GLY A 146 -30.47 -11.01 -0.12
C GLY A 146 -30.70 -10.57 -1.57
N LYS A 147 -30.11 -9.45 -2.05
CA LYS A 147 -30.30 -8.96 -3.42
C LYS A 147 -29.03 -9.02 -4.28
N GLN A 148 -28.10 -9.90 -3.96
CA GLN A 148 -26.81 -10.03 -4.66
C GLN A 148 -26.98 -10.43 -6.15
N PHE A 149 -28.09 -11.05 -6.51
CA PHE A 149 -28.41 -11.48 -7.87
C PHE A 149 -29.55 -10.66 -8.52
N ASP A 150 -29.97 -9.59 -7.87
CA ASP A 150 -30.99 -8.68 -8.45
C ASP A 150 -30.32 -7.65 -9.35
N TYR A 151 -30.23 -7.95 -10.63
CA TYR A 151 -29.59 -7.11 -11.65
C TYR A 151 -30.32 -5.78 -11.93
N SER A 152 -31.51 -5.58 -11.37
CA SER A 152 -32.17 -4.28 -11.41
C SER A 152 -31.56 -3.28 -10.43
N GLN A 153 -30.80 -3.75 -9.43
CA GLN A 153 -30.17 -2.91 -8.43
C GLN A 153 -28.97 -2.16 -9.02
N PRO A 154 -28.88 -0.82 -8.89
CA PRO A 154 -27.76 -0.04 -9.41
C PRO A 154 -26.39 -0.49 -8.83
N ALA A 155 -26.35 -0.91 -7.57
CA ALA A 155 -25.15 -1.40 -6.93
C ALA A 155 -24.64 -2.71 -7.58
N VAL A 156 -25.54 -3.65 -7.91
CA VAL A 156 -25.19 -4.89 -8.61
C VAL A 156 -24.68 -4.59 -10.01
N GLN A 157 -25.29 -3.63 -10.72
CA GLN A 157 -24.82 -3.17 -12.04
C GLN A 157 -23.42 -2.55 -11.93
N GLY A 158 -23.17 -1.75 -10.88
CA GLY A 158 -21.86 -1.17 -10.60
C GLY A 158 -20.76 -2.23 -10.43
N VAL A 159 -21.04 -3.30 -9.67
CA VAL A 159 -20.11 -4.47 -9.54
C VAL A 159 -19.83 -5.08 -10.91
N GLN A 160 -20.87 -5.30 -11.73
CA GLN A 160 -20.68 -5.86 -13.07
C GLN A 160 -19.83 -5.00 -14.00
N TYR A 161 -19.95 -3.66 -13.92
CA TYR A 161 -19.08 -2.76 -14.68
C TYR A 161 -17.62 -2.90 -14.23
N CYS A 162 -17.35 -2.92 -12.92
CA CYS A 162 -16.01 -3.15 -12.42
C CYS A 162 -15.45 -4.51 -12.88
N ASP A 163 -16.25 -5.58 -12.79
CA ASP A 163 -15.86 -6.92 -13.22
C ASP A 163 -15.55 -7.00 -14.74
N ARG A 164 -16.23 -6.20 -15.54
CA ARG A 164 -15.92 -6.09 -16.98
C ARG A 164 -14.58 -5.40 -17.21
N LEU A 165 -14.28 -4.33 -16.46
CA LEU A 165 -12.99 -3.63 -16.55
C LEU A 165 -11.84 -4.56 -16.18
N PHE A 166 -11.95 -5.29 -15.08
CA PHE A 166 -10.92 -6.28 -14.68
C PHE A 166 -10.75 -7.39 -15.72
N ARG A 167 -11.83 -7.87 -16.33
CA ARG A 167 -11.72 -8.86 -17.43
C ARG A 167 -11.01 -8.32 -18.67
N ILE A 168 -11.22 -7.05 -19.00
CA ILE A 168 -10.49 -6.39 -20.11
C ILE A 168 -9.01 -6.33 -19.76
N GLU A 169 -8.68 -5.92 -18.55
CA GLU A 169 -7.30 -5.88 -18.05
C GLU A 169 -6.64 -7.26 -18.10
N ASP A 170 -7.30 -8.29 -17.59
CA ASP A 170 -6.81 -9.68 -17.67
C ASP A 170 -6.56 -10.14 -19.10
N SER A 171 -7.40 -9.70 -20.05
CA SER A 171 -7.23 -10.04 -21.46
C SER A 171 -5.99 -9.36 -22.09
N ILE A 172 -5.72 -8.12 -21.68
CA ILE A 172 -4.53 -7.37 -22.10
C ILE A 172 -3.27 -8.01 -21.51
N ASN A 173 -3.31 -8.39 -20.25
CA ASN A 173 -2.19 -9.00 -19.53
C ASN A 173 -1.78 -10.37 -20.07
N LYS A 174 -2.68 -11.08 -20.74
CA LYS A 174 -2.41 -12.37 -21.41
C LYS A 174 -1.80 -12.21 -22.79
N GLN A 175 -1.71 -11.00 -23.33
CA GLN A 175 -1.09 -10.74 -24.63
C GLN A 175 0.44 -10.57 -24.50
N PRO A 176 1.25 -10.92 -25.51
CA PRO A 176 2.71 -10.78 -25.42
C PRO A 176 3.13 -9.31 -25.23
N VAL A 177 4.25 -9.14 -24.58
CA VAL A 177 4.91 -7.96 -23.97
C VAL A 177 4.79 -6.59 -24.67
N SER A 178 4.29 -6.48 -25.89
CA SER A 178 4.18 -5.22 -26.63
C SER A 178 3.13 -4.22 -26.10
N TYR A 179 2.30 -4.63 -25.13
CA TYR A 179 1.23 -3.82 -24.55
C TYR A 179 1.30 -3.64 -23.02
N THR A 180 2.45 -3.92 -22.40
CA THR A 180 2.63 -3.94 -20.93
C THR A 180 2.50 -2.59 -20.25
N HIS A 181 2.45 -1.49 -20.97
CA HIS A 181 2.26 -0.14 -20.41
C HIS A 181 0.79 0.21 -20.05
N LEU A 182 -0.14 -0.74 -20.27
CA LEU A 182 -1.55 -0.57 -19.91
C LEU A 182 -1.96 -1.37 -18.66
N ARG A 183 -1.02 -2.00 -17.97
CA ARG A 183 -1.32 -2.77 -16.76
C ARG A 183 -1.71 -1.85 -15.61
N ALA A 184 -3.00 -1.81 -15.30
CA ALA A 184 -3.49 -1.38 -14.00
C ALA A 184 -3.61 -2.65 -13.13
N HIS A 185 -3.00 -2.62 -12.01
CA HIS A 185 -2.79 -3.51 -10.88
C HIS A 185 -3.57 -4.81 -10.75
N GLU A 186 -2.78 -5.87 -10.54
CA GLU A 186 -3.23 -7.09 -9.88
C GLU A 186 -3.82 -6.75 -8.52
N THR A 187 -5.13 -6.80 -8.43
CA THR A 187 -5.80 -6.92 -7.15
C THR A 187 -5.64 -8.36 -6.72
N ASP A 188 -4.75 -8.63 -5.77
CA ASP A 188 -4.75 -9.88 -5.05
C ASP A 188 -6.16 -10.15 -4.57
N SER A 189 -6.75 -11.21 -5.09
CA SER A 189 -8.04 -11.72 -4.71
C SER A 189 -7.92 -12.28 -3.29
N TYR A 190 -8.27 -11.47 -2.31
CA TYR A 190 -8.66 -12.01 -1.01
C TYR A 190 -10.15 -12.42 -1.10
N LEU A 191 -10.38 -13.70 -1.37
CA LEU A 191 -11.58 -14.40 -0.98
C LEU A 191 -11.52 -14.75 0.50
#